data_d1ce693ae82e2086e0c5ccd95e6c7e03
#
_entry.id   d1ce693ae82e2086e0c5ccd95e6c7e03
#
_cell.length_a   1.000
_cell.length_b   1.000
_cell.length_c   1.000
_cell.angle_alpha   90.00
_cell.angle_beta   90.00
_cell.angle_gamma   90.00
#
_symmetry.space_group_name_H-M   'P 1'
#
loop_
_entity.id
_entity.type
_entity.pdbx_description
1 polymer ?
#
loop_
_entity_poly.entity_id
_entity_poly.type
_entity_poly.pdbx_seq_one_letter_code
_entity_poly.pdbx_strand_id
1 'polypeptide(L)'
;PHVIDICRKWLPMISDGAFEDKRTEVIITDGAKFMAETERKADVIIVDSTDPVGPGEVLFSEAFYRNCRRVLNPGGIIVTQSGVPSIQPTEATTTVKRLGSVFKDAAVYVAAVPTYAGGLMALGWGCDDASRRTQPLAAIEERYRASGIKTRYYHPMIHVCAFALPGYVRELMPAR
;
A
#
# COMPACT_ATOMS: atom_id res chain seq x y z
N PRO A 1 19.76 5.45 -7.36
CA PRO A 1 20.74 6.04 -6.42
C PRO A 1 20.49 7.53 -6.19
N HIS A 2 20.44 8.35 -7.25
CA HIS A 2 20.37 9.81 -7.15
C HIS A 2 19.18 10.35 -6.32
N VAL A 3 18.01 9.70 -6.36
CA VAL A 3 16.85 10.11 -5.55
C VAL A 3 17.19 10.02 -4.06
N ILE A 4 17.81 8.95 -3.62
CA ILE A 4 18.22 8.76 -2.21
C ILE A 4 19.22 9.84 -1.78
N ASP A 5 20.23 10.11 -2.62
CA ASP A 5 21.25 11.13 -2.34
C ASP A 5 20.64 12.54 -2.26
N ILE A 6 19.71 12.86 -3.16
CA ILE A 6 18.98 14.13 -3.15
C ILE A 6 18.11 14.25 -1.91
N CYS A 7 17.35 13.20 -1.56
CA CYS A 7 16.49 13.20 -0.38
C CYS A 7 17.29 13.38 0.91
N ARG A 8 18.40 12.67 1.06
CA ARG A 8 19.30 12.84 2.22
C ARG A 8 19.83 14.26 2.34
N LYS A 9 20.22 14.85 1.22
CA LYS A 9 20.85 16.17 1.20
C LYS A 9 19.87 17.33 1.33
N TRP A 10 18.73 17.25 0.65
CA TRP A 10 17.85 18.40 0.46
C TRP A 10 16.49 18.26 1.13
N LEU A 11 16.08 17.03 1.48
CA LEU A 11 14.79 16.72 2.06
C LEU A 11 14.90 15.86 3.35
N PRO A 12 15.88 16.15 4.24
CA PRO A 12 16.12 15.32 5.43
C PRO A 12 14.90 15.25 6.36
N MET A 13 14.06 16.29 6.36
CA MET A 13 12.84 16.36 7.16
C MET A 13 11.74 15.38 6.71
N ILE A 14 11.80 14.88 5.46
CA ILE A 14 10.80 13.91 4.94
C ILE A 14 11.19 12.50 5.38
N SER A 15 12.46 12.15 5.25
CA SER A 15 12.95 10.82 5.66
C SER A 15 13.14 10.70 7.17
N ASP A 16 13.31 11.82 7.87
CA ASP A 16 13.45 11.94 9.33
C ASP A 16 14.40 10.88 9.94
N GLY A 17 15.55 10.71 9.31
CA GLY A 17 16.57 9.74 9.71
C GLY A 17 16.28 8.28 9.34
N ALA A 18 15.21 8.00 8.60
CA ALA A 18 14.84 6.63 8.26
C ALA A 18 15.91 5.87 7.47
N PHE A 19 16.71 6.56 6.63
CA PHE A 19 17.78 5.93 5.86
C PHE A 19 18.95 5.46 6.71
N GLU A 20 19.16 6.07 7.88
CA GLU A 20 20.25 5.80 8.82
C GLU A 20 19.78 4.92 10.00
N ASP A 21 18.48 4.62 10.09
CA ASP A 21 17.96 3.72 11.12
C ASP A 21 18.48 2.29 10.90
N LYS A 22 19.04 1.69 11.94
CA LYS A 22 19.61 0.33 11.90
C LYS A 22 18.63 -0.77 11.51
N ARG A 23 17.31 -0.48 11.54
CA ARG A 23 16.24 -1.38 11.09
C ARG A 23 16.00 -1.28 9.59
N THR A 24 16.56 -0.24 8.93
CA THR A 24 16.35 0.03 7.50
C THR A 24 17.50 -0.54 6.70
N GLU A 25 17.16 -1.30 5.66
CA GLU A 25 18.08 -1.73 4.60
C GLU A 25 17.63 -1.10 3.29
N VAL A 26 18.47 -0.25 2.70
CA VAL A 26 18.17 0.40 1.41
C VAL A 26 18.78 -0.43 0.28
N ILE A 27 17.94 -1.07 -0.52
CA ILE A 27 18.36 -1.88 -1.66
C ILE A 27 18.00 -1.13 -2.95
N ILE A 28 18.99 -0.80 -3.77
CA ILE A 28 18.79 -0.08 -5.04
C ILE A 28 18.83 -1.11 -6.18
N THR A 29 17.64 -1.49 -6.65
CA THR A 29 17.48 -2.49 -7.71
C THR A 29 16.14 -2.29 -8.43
N ASP A 30 15.91 -3.08 -9.48
CA ASP A 30 14.59 -3.21 -10.10
C ASP A 30 13.65 -3.96 -9.14
N GLY A 31 12.53 -3.31 -8.78
CA GLY A 31 11.58 -3.87 -7.81
C GLY A 31 10.89 -5.15 -8.28
N ALA A 32 10.56 -5.24 -9.58
CA ALA A 32 9.94 -6.44 -10.13
C ALA A 32 10.90 -7.63 -10.14
N LYS A 33 12.15 -7.40 -10.52
CA LYS A 33 13.21 -8.40 -10.46
C LYS A 33 13.48 -8.84 -9.04
N PHE A 34 13.61 -7.88 -8.11
CA PHE A 34 13.80 -8.19 -6.69
C PHE A 34 12.68 -9.09 -6.15
N MET A 35 11.42 -8.76 -6.42
CA MET A 35 10.29 -9.58 -5.96
C MET A 35 10.22 -10.96 -6.63
N ALA A 36 10.75 -11.10 -7.85
CA ALA A 36 10.80 -12.39 -8.53
C ALA A 36 11.89 -13.32 -7.95
N GLU A 37 13.03 -12.77 -7.53
CA GLU A 37 14.23 -13.53 -7.17
C GLU A 37 14.45 -13.68 -5.67
N THR A 38 13.90 -12.79 -4.83
CA THR A 38 14.16 -12.79 -3.39
C THR A 38 13.59 -14.02 -2.68
N GLU A 39 14.39 -14.60 -1.77
CA GLU A 39 14.00 -15.66 -0.83
C GLU A 39 13.52 -15.08 0.53
N ARG A 40 13.65 -13.76 0.73
CA ARG A 40 13.22 -13.11 1.95
C ARG A 40 11.71 -13.22 2.12
N LYS A 41 11.25 -13.19 3.37
CA LYS A 41 9.83 -13.13 3.72
C LYS A 41 9.50 -11.78 4.35
N ALA A 42 8.26 -11.34 4.17
CA ALA A 42 7.74 -10.10 4.71
C ALA A 42 6.34 -10.28 5.29
N ASP A 43 6.02 -9.53 6.31
CA ASP A 43 4.66 -9.46 6.87
C ASP A 43 3.82 -8.41 6.14
N VAL A 44 4.47 -7.37 5.63
CA VAL A 44 3.82 -6.29 4.87
C VAL A 44 4.69 -5.93 3.67
N ILE A 45 4.05 -5.77 2.52
CA ILE A 45 4.65 -5.21 1.30
C ILE A 45 3.89 -3.93 0.96
N ILE A 46 4.59 -2.82 0.84
CA ILE A 46 4.02 -1.54 0.41
C ILE A 46 4.62 -1.20 -0.95
N VAL A 47 3.77 -1.07 -1.96
CA VAL A 47 4.15 -0.68 -3.32
C VAL A 47 3.71 0.77 -3.54
N ASP A 48 4.61 1.68 -3.24
CA ASP A 48 4.45 3.11 -3.49
C ASP A 48 5.30 3.46 -4.73
N SER A 49 4.70 3.23 -5.90
CA SER A 49 5.35 3.43 -7.20
C SER A 49 4.75 4.64 -7.93
N THR A 50 5.35 5.00 -9.06
CA THR A 50 4.71 5.91 -10.03
C THR A 50 3.44 5.27 -10.61
N ASP A 51 2.62 6.06 -11.30
CA ASP A 51 1.45 5.55 -12.04
C ASP A 51 1.85 4.42 -13.01
N PRO A 52 0.90 3.54 -13.40
CA PRO A 52 1.16 2.38 -14.26
C PRO A 52 1.42 2.78 -15.73
N VAL A 53 2.41 3.65 -15.93
CA VAL A 53 2.85 4.16 -17.24
C VAL A 53 4.33 3.88 -17.43
N GLY A 54 4.70 3.34 -18.58
CA GLY A 54 6.08 3.05 -18.92
C GLY A 54 6.72 1.98 -18.01
N PRO A 55 7.94 2.19 -17.52
CA PRO A 55 8.65 1.18 -16.71
C PRO A 55 7.94 0.79 -15.41
N GLY A 56 7.09 1.65 -14.86
CA GLY A 56 6.32 1.39 -13.65
C GLY A 56 5.17 0.39 -13.83
N GLU A 57 4.70 0.19 -15.06
CA GLU A 57 3.53 -0.65 -15.36
C GLU A 57 3.69 -2.10 -14.86
N VAL A 58 4.89 -2.64 -14.89
CA VAL A 58 5.18 -4.00 -14.44
C VAL A 58 4.80 -4.23 -12.98
N LEU A 59 4.90 -3.21 -12.12
CA LEU A 59 4.58 -3.28 -10.69
C LEU A 59 3.07 -3.36 -10.40
N PHE A 60 2.24 -3.21 -11.43
CA PHE A 60 0.79 -3.38 -11.35
C PHE A 60 0.30 -4.69 -11.99
N SER A 61 1.22 -5.53 -12.48
CA SER A 61 0.87 -6.79 -13.15
C SER A 61 0.47 -7.89 -12.16
N GLU A 62 -0.38 -8.81 -12.60
CA GLU A 62 -0.71 -10.01 -11.81
C GLU A 62 0.53 -10.88 -11.52
N ALA A 63 1.50 -10.92 -12.44
CA ALA A 63 2.74 -11.64 -12.25
C ALA A 63 3.55 -11.06 -11.07
N PHE A 64 3.62 -9.73 -10.98
CA PHE A 64 4.24 -9.05 -9.86
C PHE A 64 3.49 -9.33 -8.55
N TYR A 65 2.16 -9.26 -8.54
CA TYR A 65 1.36 -9.54 -7.34
C TYR A 65 1.49 -11.01 -6.89
N ARG A 66 1.62 -11.97 -7.82
CA ARG A 66 1.93 -13.37 -7.48
C ARG A 66 3.30 -13.50 -6.81
N ASN A 67 4.32 -12.77 -7.27
CA ASN A 67 5.62 -12.74 -6.63
C ASN A 67 5.54 -12.12 -5.23
N CYS A 68 4.80 -11.02 -5.06
CA CYS A 68 4.54 -10.42 -3.75
C CYS A 68 3.86 -11.42 -2.80
N ARG A 69 2.82 -12.14 -3.28
CA ARG A 69 2.15 -13.18 -2.48
C ARG A 69 3.12 -14.29 -2.04
N ARG A 70 4.03 -14.73 -2.92
CA ARG A 70 5.06 -15.73 -2.60
C ARG A 70 5.99 -15.25 -1.49
N VAL A 71 6.31 -13.97 -1.45
CA VAL A 71 7.20 -13.33 -0.47
C VAL A 71 6.49 -13.09 0.88
N LEU A 72 5.18 -12.90 0.87
CA LEU A 72 4.44 -12.69 2.12
C LEU A 72 4.44 -13.92 3.02
N ASN A 73 4.57 -13.67 4.33
CA ASN A 73 4.29 -14.65 5.37
C ASN A 73 2.78 -14.99 5.41
N PRO A 74 2.37 -16.12 6.00
CA PRO A 74 0.95 -16.40 6.21
C PRO A 74 0.23 -15.26 6.93
N GLY A 75 -0.86 -14.75 6.33
CA GLY A 75 -1.59 -13.59 6.83
C GLY A 75 -0.90 -12.24 6.60
N GLY A 76 0.15 -12.23 5.79
CA GLY A 76 0.81 -10.99 5.35
C GLY A 76 -0.05 -10.18 4.39
N ILE A 77 0.26 -8.91 4.26
CA ILE A 77 -0.56 -7.90 3.58
C ILE A 77 0.25 -7.22 2.48
N ILE A 78 -0.36 -7.03 1.31
CA ILE A 78 0.14 -6.10 0.31
C ILE A 78 -0.74 -4.85 0.27
N VAL A 79 -0.10 -3.69 0.19
CA VAL A 79 -0.74 -2.40 -0.09
C VAL A 79 -0.10 -1.79 -1.33
N THR A 80 -0.92 -1.25 -2.24
CA THR A 80 -0.43 -0.64 -3.48
C THR A 80 -1.05 0.74 -3.67
N GLN A 81 -0.28 1.70 -4.17
CA GLN A 81 -0.80 2.94 -4.72
C GLN A 81 -1.80 2.59 -5.85
N SER A 82 -2.93 3.29 -5.93
CA SER A 82 -4.01 2.99 -6.88
C SER A 82 -4.70 4.25 -7.42
N GLY A 83 -3.94 5.35 -7.47
CA GLY A 83 -4.35 6.61 -8.09
C GLY A 83 -5.35 7.42 -7.27
N VAL A 84 -5.80 8.50 -7.88
CA VAL A 84 -6.82 9.42 -7.37
C VAL A 84 -8.15 9.09 -8.03
N PRO A 85 -9.13 8.50 -7.34
CA PRO A 85 -10.32 7.91 -7.96
C PRO A 85 -11.16 8.89 -8.78
N SER A 86 -11.16 10.17 -8.41
CA SER A 86 -11.90 11.22 -9.14
C SER A 86 -11.28 11.59 -10.50
N ILE A 87 -10.01 11.28 -10.69
CA ILE A 87 -9.24 11.66 -11.90
C ILE A 87 -8.78 10.40 -12.65
N GLN A 88 -8.47 9.33 -11.92
CA GLN A 88 -7.91 8.07 -12.41
C GLN A 88 -8.83 6.88 -12.01
N PRO A 89 -10.09 6.86 -12.44
CA PRO A 89 -11.05 5.85 -11.96
C PRO A 89 -10.68 4.42 -12.34
N THR A 90 -9.99 4.22 -13.46
CA THR A 90 -9.58 2.91 -13.95
C THR A 90 -8.46 2.27 -13.11
N GLU A 91 -7.64 3.07 -12.46
CA GLU A 91 -6.51 2.60 -11.65
C GLU A 91 -7.00 1.73 -10.48
N ALA A 92 -7.89 2.28 -9.66
CA ALA A 92 -8.47 1.56 -8.52
C ALA A 92 -9.21 0.28 -8.95
N THR A 93 -10.01 0.36 -10.02
CA THR A 93 -10.74 -0.80 -10.56
C THR A 93 -9.80 -1.91 -11.02
N THR A 94 -8.77 -1.54 -11.78
CA THR A 94 -7.79 -2.48 -12.32
C THR A 94 -6.99 -3.13 -11.20
N THR A 95 -6.55 -2.35 -10.21
CA THR A 95 -5.80 -2.85 -9.05
C THR A 95 -6.62 -3.88 -8.27
N VAL A 96 -7.89 -3.59 -7.95
CA VAL A 96 -8.73 -4.55 -7.22
C VAL A 96 -8.96 -5.83 -8.00
N LYS A 97 -9.21 -5.73 -9.31
CA LYS A 97 -9.36 -6.93 -10.18
C LYS A 97 -8.11 -7.80 -10.17
N ARG A 98 -6.93 -7.19 -10.35
CA ARG A 98 -5.66 -7.91 -10.37
C ARG A 98 -5.28 -8.50 -9.01
N LEU A 99 -5.48 -7.75 -7.92
CA LEU A 99 -5.29 -8.28 -6.57
C LEU A 99 -6.26 -9.41 -6.27
N GLY A 100 -7.53 -9.30 -6.68
CA GLY A 100 -8.56 -10.33 -6.49
C GLY A 100 -8.32 -11.61 -7.30
N SER A 101 -7.55 -11.55 -8.39
CA SER A 101 -7.10 -12.77 -9.10
C SER A 101 -5.96 -13.50 -8.38
N VAL A 102 -5.32 -12.85 -7.42
CA VAL A 102 -4.13 -13.37 -6.72
C VAL A 102 -4.42 -13.67 -5.24
N PHE A 103 -5.13 -12.79 -4.54
CA PHE A 103 -5.41 -12.89 -3.10
C PHE A 103 -6.87 -13.26 -2.82
N LYS A 104 -7.13 -13.91 -1.70
CA LYS A 104 -8.48 -14.31 -1.27
C LYS A 104 -9.34 -13.11 -0.83
N ASP A 105 -8.71 -12.07 -0.26
CA ASP A 105 -9.33 -10.81 0.10
C ASP A 105 -8.63 -9.67 -0.62
N ALA A 106 -9.34 -8.99 -1.50
CA ALA A 106 -8.88 -7.82 -2.22
C ALA A 106 -9.89 -6.68 -2.06
N ALA A 107 -9.38 -5.49 -1.79
CA ALA A 107 -10.19 -4.31 -1.57
C ALA A 107 -9.42 -3.04 -1.95
N VAL A 108 -10.12 -1.93 -1.92
CA VAL A 108 -9.52 -0.58 -1.89
C VAL A 108 -9.90 0.07 -0.58
N TYR A 109 -9.00 0.85 -0.04
CA TYR A 109 -9.30 1.85 0.97
C TYR A 109 -8.83 3.23 0.51
N VAL A 110 -9.31 4.27 1.17
CA VAL A 110 -8.97 5.65 0.81
C VAL A 110 -8.28 6.36 1.96
N ALA A 111 -7.35 7.23 1.60
CA ALA A 111 -6.65 8.10 2.56
C ALA A 111 -6.62 9.54 2.03
N ALA A 112 -6.65 10.51 2.94
CA ALA A 112 -6.45 11.91 2.58
C ALA A 112 -4.97 12.16 2.31
N VAL A 113 -4.66 12.56 1.07
CA VAL A 113 -3.31 12.95 0.63
C VAL A 113 -3.42 14.31 -0.06
N PRO A 114 -3.36 15.43 0.70
CA PRO A 114 -3.69 16.77 0.21
C PRO A 114 -2.81 17.30 -0.93
N THR A 115 -1.65 16.68 -1.17
CA THR A 115 -0.75 17.05 -2.27
C THR A 115 -1.30 16.66 -3.64
N TYR A 116 -2.25 15.73 -3.71
CA TYR A 116 -2.89 15.32 -4.95
C TYR A 116 -4.20 16.08 -5.17
N ALA A 117 -4.51 16.34 -6.44
CA ALA A 117 -5.76 16.99 -6.83
C ALA A 117 -6.97 16.18 -6.32
N GLY A 118 -7.88 16.84 -5.60
CA GLY A 118 -9.03 16.20 -4.96
C GLY A 118 -8.76 15.61 -3.57
N GLY A 119 -7.50 15.54 -3.14
CA GLY A 119 -7.10 15.22 -1.76
C GLY A 119 -7.38 13.80 -1.27
N LEU A 120 -7.99 12.93 -2.08
CA LEU A 120 -8.33 11.56 -1.72
C LEU A 120 -7.60 10.58 -2.65
N MET A 121 -6.78 9.72 -2.08
CA MET A 121 -6.03 8.69 -2.80
C MET A 121 -6.59 7.31 -2.48
N ALA A 122 -6.69 6.47 -3.50
CA ALA A 122 -7.02 5.06 -3.35
C ALA A 122 -5.77 4.23 -3.16
N LEU A 123 -5.87 3.25 -2.29
CA LEU A 123 -4.81 2.30 -1.98
C LEU A 123 -5.40 0.89 -2.07
N GLY A 124 -4.80 0.04 -2.91
CA GLY A 124 -5.18 -1.34 -3.05
C GLY A 124 -4.74 -2.16 -1.85
N TRP A 125 -5.55 -3.11 -1.45
CA TRP A 125 -5.32 -4.06 -0.37
C TRP A 125 -5.41 -5.48 -0.90
N GLY A 126 -4.44 -6.33 -0.56
CA GLY A 126 -4.49 -7.77 -0.84
C GLY A 126 -4.01 -8.58 0.36
N CYS A 127 -4.75 -9.64 0.71
CA CYS A 127 -4.41 -10.57 1.79
C CYS A 127 -5.09 -11.92 1.56
N ASP A 128 -4.50 -13.02 2.07
CA ASP A 128 -5.14 -14.33 2.07
C ASP A 128 -5.99 -14.60 3.32
N ASP A 129 -5.96 -13.67 4.29
CA ASP A 129 -6.75 -13.72 5.53
C ASP A 129 -7.66 -12.49 5.62
N ALA A 130 -8.93 -12.65 5.26
CA ALA A 130 -9.92 -11.57 5.26
C ALA A 130 -10.13 -10.95 6.67
N SER A 131 -9.82 -11.66 7.74
CA SER A 131 -9.94 -11.13 9.10
C SER A 131 -8.98 -9.95 9.35
N ARG A 132 -7.90 -9.84 8.59
CA ARG A 132 -6.93 -8.73 8.70
C ARG A 132 -7.56 -7.37 8.43
N ARG A 133 -8.46 -7.31 7.43
CA ARG A 133 -9.14 -6.07 7.04
C ARG A 133 -10.33 -5.72 7.94
N THR A 134 -10.93 -6.71 8.57
CA THR A 134 -12.18 -6.57 9.34
C THR A 134 -11.95 -6.62 10.86
N GLN A 135 -10.78 -6.20 11.32
CA GLN A 135 -10.47 -6.17 12.75
C GLN A 135 -11.44 -5.24 13.50
N PRO A 136 -11.95 -5.65 14.67
CA PRO A 136 -12.77 -4.78 15.52
C PRO A 136 -11.99 -3.53 15.96
N LEU A 137 -12.67 -2.39 16.01
CA LEU A 137 -12.06 -1.12 16.44
C LEU A 137 -11.34 -1.26 17.79
N ALA A 138 -11.96 -1.92 18.77
CA ALA A 138 -11.36 -2.11 20.10
C ALA A 138 -9.99 -2.83 20.04
N ALA A 139 -9.85 -3.83 19.16
CA ALA A 139 -8.58 -4.55 19.00
C ALA A 139 -7.49 -3.65 18.36
N ILE A 140 -7.88 -2.79 17.42
CA ILE A 140 -6.98 -1.83 16.81
C ILE A 140 -6.56 -0.75 17.82
N GLU A 141 -7.50 -0.25 18.63
CA GLU A 141 -7.22 0.72 19.70
C GLU A 141 -6.26 0.19 20.76
N GLU A 142 -6.45 -1.06 21.17
CA GLU A 142 -5.56 -1.72 22.13
C GLU A 142 -4.14 -1.83 21.58
N ARG A 143 -3.98 -2.31 20.34
CA ARG A 143 -2.66 -2.41 19.67
C ARG A 143 -2.01 -1.03 19.49
N TYR A 144 -2.78 -0.03 19.09
CA TYR A 144 -2.28 1.34 18.93
C TYR A 144 -1.77 1.90 20.24
N ARG A 145 -2.52 1.71 21.33
CA ARG A 145 -2.11 2.12 22.67
C ARG A 145 -0.85 1.38 23.14
N ALA A 146 -0.81 0.06 22.95
CA ALA A 146 0.33 -0.77 23.34
C ALA A 146 1.61 -0.47 22.55
N SER A 147 1.48 -0.04 21.29
CA SER A 147 2.63 0.28 20.43
C SER A 147 3.40 1.52 20.86
N GLY A 148 2.78 2.45 21.58
CA GLY A 148 3.35 3.73 21.93
C GLY A 148 3.62 4.66 20.73
N ILE A 149 3.23 4.28 19.52
CA ILE A 149 3.44 5.06 18.29
C ILE A 149 2.64 6.38 18.39
N LYS A 150 3.30 7.47 18.05
CA LYS A 150 2.66 8.79 17.95
C LYS A 150 2.56 9.19 16.49
N THR A 151 1.33 9.39 16.00
CA THR A 151 1.06 9.79 14.63
C THR A 151 0.19 11.04 14.59
N ARG A 152 0.33 11.84 13.53
CA ARG A 152 -0.48 13.05 13.33
C ARG A 152 -1.73 12.79 12.48
N TYR A 153 -1.67 11.77 11.61
CA TYR A 153 -2.77 11.42 10.72
C TYR A 153 -3.50 10.15 11.17
N TYR A 154 -2.74 9.07 11.45
CA TYR A 154 -3.34 7.79 11.78
C TYR A 154 -4.04 7.83 13.15
N HIS A 155 -5.24 7.26 13.19
CA HIS A 155 -6.02 6.98 14.38
C HIS A 155 -6.82 5.69 14.15
N PRO A 156 -7.06 4.83 15.14
CA PRO A 156 -7.81 3.59 14.98
C PRO A 156 -9.16 3.74 14.27
N MET A 157 -9.90 4.82 14.55
CA MET A 157 -11.16 5.11 13.85
C MET A 157 -10.94 5.44 12.37
N ILE A 158 -9.89 6.22 12.03
CA ILE A 158 -9.52 6.49 10.64
C ILE A 158 -9.19 5.18 9.90
N HIS A 159 -8.49 4.24 10.56
CA HIS A 159 -8.20 2.92 9.99
C HIS A 159 -9.48 2.19 9.57
N VAL A 160 -10.46 2.10 10.46
CA VAL A 160 -11.73 1.41 10.17
C VAL A 160 -12.51 2.16 9.08
N CYS A 161 -12.60 3.49 9.18
CA CYS A 161 -13.33 4.32 8.22
C CYS A 161 -12.67 4.38 6.83
N ALA A 162 -11.37 4.10 6.72
CA ALA A 162 -10.67 4.11 5.43
C ALA A 162 -11.29 3.15 4.39
N PHE A 163 -11.92 2.07 4.83
CA PHE A 163 -12.62 1.11 3.97
C PHE A 163 -14.09 1.48 3.72
N ALA A 164 -14.61 2.53 4.35
CA ALA A 164 -15.94 3.08 4.07
C ALA A 164 -15.86 4.02 2.86
N LEU A 165 -15.90 3.44 1.67
CA LEU A 165 -15.69 4.16 0.42
C LEU A 165 -16.82 5.16 0.12
N PRO A 166 -16.51 6.38 -0.37
CA PRO A 166 -17.50 7.28 -0.96
C PRO A 166 -18.30 6.60 -2.09
N GLY A 167 -19.53 7.03 -2.32
CA GLY A 167 -20.43 6.42 -3.31
C GLY A 167 -19.80 6.27 -4.68
N TYR A 168 -19.22 7.34 -5.20
CA TYR A 168 -18.56 7.34 -6.53
C TYR A 168 -17.36 6.36 -6.62
N VAL A 169 -16.65 6.14 -5.51
CA VAL A 169 -15.56 5.14 -5.49
C VAL A 169 -16.13 3.72 -5.45
N ARG A 170 -17.24 3.51 -4.72
CA ARG A 170 -17.92 2.20 -4.66
C ARG A 170 -18.43 1.77 -6.03
N GLU A 171 -18.92 2.70 -6.85
CA GLU A 171 -19.40 2.45 -8.20
C GLU A 171 -18.28 1.95 -9.14
N LEU A 172 -17.02 2.30 -8.85
CA LEU A 172 -15.86 1.83 -9.59
C LEU A 172 -15.44 0.39 -9.24
N MET A 173 -15.92 -0.12 -8.11
CA MET A 173 -15.48 -1.45 -7.66
C MET A 173 -16.18 -2.56 -8.46
N PRO A 174 -15.47 -3.67 -8.79
CA PRO A 174 -16.09 -4.80 -9.47
C PRO A 174 -17.26 -5.35 -8.63
N ALA A 175 -18.32 -5.74 -9.29
CA ALA A 175 -19.42 -6.47 -8.65
C ALA A 175 -18.85 -7.73 -7.98
N ARG A 176 -19.29 -7.98 -6.75
CA ARG A 176 -18.90 -9.17 -5.97
C ARG A 176 -19.65 -10.39 -6.48
#